data_0a021e678acd3a672a169beee40e5a8e
#
_entry.id   0a021e678acd3a672a169beee40e5a8e
#
_cell.length_a   1.000
_cell.length_b   1.000
_cell.length_c   1.000
_cell.angle_alpha   90.00
_cell.angle_beta   90.00
_cell.angle_gamma   90.00
#
_symmetry.space_group_name_H-M   'P 1'
#
loop_
_entity.id
_entity.type
_entity.pdbx_description
1 polymer ?
#
loop_
_entity_poly.entity_id
_entity_poly.type
_entity_poly.pdbx_seq_one_letter_code
_entity_poly.pdbx_strand_id
1 'polypeptide(L)'
;MAYLGARPTTNFRVAPTKDTFTGDGSTTTFDLANVVPAGGENALQVFVENVRQEPGSGKAYTLGNDGSGDLKRITFSSAPVASAEIYVITTFSNEAFKTTDLNGVELALDADGDTTIAADTDDQIDIKIAGADDFQFTANT
;
A
#
# COMPACT_ATOMS: atom_id res chain seq x y z
N MET A 1 -36.75 -14.07 2.93
CA MET A 1 -35.67 -14.89 2.34
C MET A 1 -34.43 -14.75 3.19
N ALA A 2 -33.92 -15.85 3.73
CA ALA A 2 -32.63 -15.85 4.41
C ALA A 2 -31.52 -15.68 3.37
N TYR A 3 -30.60 -14.73 3.59
CA TYR A 3 -29.41 -14.56 2.77
C TYR A 3 -28.49 -15.76 3.06
N LEU A 4 -28.29 -16.62 2.06
CA LEU A 4 -27.46 -17.83 2.11
C LEU A 4 -25.99 -17.49 1.77
N GLY A 5 -25.37 -16.64 2.55
CA GLY A 5 -23.96 -16.33 2.39
C GLY A 5 -23.46 -15.58 3.62
N ALA A 6 -22.30 -15.97 4.15
CA ALA A 6 -21.61 -15.15 5.13
C ALA A 6 -21.28 -13.80 4.47
N ARG A 7 -21.59 -12.71 5.17
CA ARG A 7 -21.12 -11.40 4.71
C ARG A 7 -19.59 -11.44 4.72
N PRO A 8 -18.89 -10.96 3.67
CA PRO A 8 -17.46 -10.80 3.76
C PRO A 8 -17.12 -9.99 5.00
N THR A 9 -16.52 -10.60 5.99
CA THR A 9 -16.10 -9.94 7.23
C THR A 9 -14.84 -9.12 7.04
N THR A 10 -14.19 -9.30 5.89
CA THR A 10 -12.97 -8.58 5.51
C THR A 10 -13.32 -7.51 4.50
N ASN A 11 -13.30 -6.27 4.93
CA ASN A 11 -13.30 -5.14 4.00
C ASN A 11 -11.94 -5.13 3.30
N PHE A 12 -11.92 -5.30 1.97
CA PHE A 12 -10.73 -5.07 1.14
C PHE A 12 -10.31 -3.59 1.08
N ARG A 13 -10.91 -2.75 1.90
CA ARG A 13 -10.51 -1.35 2.06
C ARG A 13 -9.51 -1.26 3.20
N VAL A 14 -8.27 -0.96 2.87
CA VAL A 14 -7.32 -0.50 3.87
C VAL A 14 -7.80 0.87 4.38
N ALA A 15 -7.84 1.06 5.68
CA ALA A 15 -8.18 2.34 6.27
C ALA A 15 -7.16 3.40 5.84
N PRO A 16 -7.58 4.64 5.57
CA PRO A 16 -6.65 5.75 5.35
C PRO A 16 -5.64 5.83 6.49
N THR A 17 -4.38 6.09 6.16
CA THR A 17 -3.32 6.31 7.15
C THR A 17 -3.05 7.80 7.31
N LYS A 18 -2.59 8.20 8.49
CA LYS A 18 -2.19 9.58 8.79
C LYS A 18 -0.74 9.61 9.24
N ASP A 19 0.10 10.32 8.51
CA ASP A 19 1.45 10.71 8.93
C ASP A 19 1.39 12.11 9.54
N THR A 20 2.18 12.36 10.60
CA THR A 20 2.25 13.66 11.27
C THR A 20 3.67 14.12 11.42
N PHE A 21 3.91 15.41 11.18
CA PHE A 21 5.21 16.05 11.32
C PHE A 21 5.04 17.42 11.97
N THR A 22 6.15 18.02 12.40
CA THR A 22 6.19 19.38 12.95
C THR A 22 7.18 20.21 12.15
N GLY A 23 6.76 21.36 11.69
CA GLY A 23 7.62 22.34 11.05
C GLY A 23 8.69 22.85 12.01
N ASP A 24 9.90 23.11 11.50
CA ASP A 24 11.01 23.70 12.24
C ASP A 24 11.47 25.06 11.67
N GLY A 25 10.80 25.53 10.60
CA GLY A 25 11.13 26.77 9.89
C GLY A 25 12.29 26.63 8.89
N SER A 26 12.89 25.43 8.74
CA SER A 26 14.07 25.20 7.90
C SER A 26 13.94 23.95 7.03
N THR A 27 13.36 22.88 7.54
CA THR A 27 13.19 21.61 6.84
C THR A 27 12.06 21.69 5.85
N THR A 28 12.35 21.32 4.61
CA THR A 28 11.36 21.27 3.51
C THR A 28 10.95 19.85 3.14
N THR A 29 11.71 18.82 3.54
CA THR A 29 11.51 17.43 3.11
C THR A 29 11.01 16.56 4.25
N PHE A 30 9.96 15.77 3.98
CA PHE A 30 9.35 14.85 4.95
C PHE A 30 9.05 13.53 4.26
N ASP A 31 9.49 12.41 4.84
CA ASP A 31 9.29 11.08 4.29
C ASP A 31 8.06 10.43 4.94
N LEU A 32 7.12 9.98 4.10
CA LEU A 32 5.92 9.26 4.52
C LEU A 32 6.29 7.86 5.00
N ALA A 33 5.47 7.28 5.86
CA ALA A 33 5.64 5.91 6.32
C ALA A 33 5.44 4.89 5.18
N ASN A 34 4.53 5.19 4.24
CA ASN A 34 4.19 4.29 3.13
C ASN A 34 4.63 4.86 1.78
N VAL A 35 5.02 3.95 0.89
CA VAL A 35 5.34 4.27 -0.52
C VAL A 35 4.06 4.68 -1.24
N VAL A 36 4.15 5.75 -2.02
CA VAL A 36 3.04 6.26 -2.85
C VAL A 36 3.15 5.61 -4.23
N PRO A 37 2.08 5.04 -4.81
CA PRO A 37 2.11 4.56 -6.17
C PRO A 37 2.42 5.68 -7.17
N ALA A 38 3.06 5.36 -8.29
CA ALA A 38 3.32 6.33 -9.36
C ALA A 38 2.01 7.01 -9.81
N GLY A 39 2.00 8.35 -9.86
CA GLY A 39 0.80 9.13 -10.15
C GLY A 39 -0.17 9.28 -8.97
N GLY A 40 0.22 8.81 -7.78
CA GLY A 40 -0.61 8.85 -6.57
C GLY A 40 -0.57 10.17 -5.80
N GLU A 41 0.14 11.20 -6.26
CA GLU A 41 0.21 12.50 -5.58
C GLU A 41 -1.15 13.16 -5.35
N ASN A 42 -2.12 12.92 -6.24
CA ASN A 42 -3.48 13.44 -6.11
C ASN A 42 -4.33 12.69 -5.06
N ALA A 43 -3.88 11.51 -4.64
CA ALA A 43 -4.52 10.72 -3.59
C ALA A 43 -3.98 11.07 -2.19
N LEU A 44 -2.92 11.88 -2.11
CA LEU A 44 -2.44 12.46 -0.87
C LEU A 44 -3.23 13.72 -0.53
N GLN A 45 -3.59 13.84 0.73
CA GLN A 45 -4.14 15.08 1.28
C GLN A 45 -3.14 15.63 2.31
N VAL A 46 -2.38 16.62 1.89
CA VAL A 46 -1.35 17.27 2.72
C VAL A 46 -1.93 18.55 3.31
N PHE A 47 -1.75 18.73 4.63
CA PHE A 47 -2.22 19.88 5.38
C PHE A 47 -1.08 20.49 6.19
N VAL A 48 -1.05 21.81 6.23
CA VAL A 48 -0.21 22.59 7.15
C VAL A 48 -1.14 23.52 7.90
N GLU A 49 -1.18 23.45 9.23
CA GLU A 49 -2.09 24.23 10.07
C GLU A 49 -3.56 24.08 9.61
N ASN A 50 -3.99 22.88 9.27
CA ASN A 50 -5.31 22.54 8.71
C ASN A 50 -5.61 23.17 7.33
N VAL A 51 -4.65 23.82 6.69
CA VAL A 51 -4.80 24.35 5.33
C VAL A 51 -4.29 23.31 4.34
N ARG A 52 -5.17 22.89 3.41
CA ARG A 52 -4.79 21.92 2.37
C ARG A 52 -3.76 22.51 1.43
N GLN A 53 -2.72 21.73 1.17
CA GLN A 53 -1.63 22.07 0.25
C GLN A 53 -1.86 21.43 -1.13
N GLU A 54 -1.55 22.16 -2.20
CA GLU A 54 -1.69 21.67 -3.57
C GLU A 54 -0.39 21.01 -4.04
N PRO A 55 -0.42 19.78 -4.60
CA PRO A 55 0.76 19.13 -5.17
C PRO A 55 1.12 19.67 -6.55
N GLY A 56 2.40 19.57 -6.91
CA GLY A 56 2.88 19.81 -8.26
C GLY A 56 4.01 20.81 -8.37
N SER A 57 4.61 20.90 -9.56
CA SER A 57 5.68 21.85 -9.86
C SER A 57 5.15 23.29 -9.77
N GLY A 58 5.85 24.13 -8.98
CA GLY A 58 5.44 25.52 -8.74
C GLY A 58 4.24 25.66 -7.79
N LYS A 59 3.81 24.58 -7.15
CA LYS A 59 2.76 24.54 -6.12
C LYS A 59 3.36 24.45 -4.72
N ALA A 60 2.54 24.10 -3.73
CA ALA A 60 2.97 24.06 -2.34
C ALA A 60 4.01 22.97 -2.04
N TYR A 61 3.88 21.81 -2.71
CA TYR A 61 4.84 20.70 -2.54
C TYR A 61 4.94 19.84 -3.78
N THR A 62 6.00 19.05 -3.87
CA THR A 62 6.18 17.97 -4.84
C THR A 62 6.35 16.63 -4.11
N LEU A 63 5.99 15.53 -4.78
CA LEU A 63 6.28 14.17 -4.35
C LEU A 63 7.49 13.66 -5.11
N GLY A 64 8.42 13.01 -4.42
CA GLY A 64 9.65 12.47 -4.99
C GLY A 64 10.12 11.23 -4.25
N ASN A 65 11.24 10.68 -4.74
CA ASN A 65 11.85 9.52 -4.12
C ASN A 65 12.65 9.92 -2.87
N ASP A 66 12.67 9.03 -1.89
CA ASP A 66 13.57 9.12 -0.75
C ASP A 66 15.01 8.71 -1.10
N GLY A 67 15.89 8.60 -0.11
CA GLY A 67 17.26 8.16 -0.30
C GLY A 67 17.42 6.70 -0.74
N SER A 68 16.37 5.88 -0.63
CA SER A 68 16.33 4.47 -1.03
C SER A 68 15.70 4.25 -2.41
N GLY A 69 15.17 5.32 -3.02
CA GLY A 69 14.48 5.26 -4.31
C GLY A 69 12.96 5.04 -4.20
N ASP A 70 12.42 5.00 -2.99
CA ASP A 70 10.99 4.86 -2.75
C ASP A 70 10.25 6.18 -2.94
N LEU A 71 9.16 6.18 -3.71
CA LEU A 71 8.32 7.36 -3.92
C LEU A 71 7.50 7.65 -2.67
N LYS A 72 8.06 8.40 -1.71
CA LYS A 72 7.40 8.72 -0.43
C LYS A 72 7.86 10.04 0.20
N ARG A 73 8.69 10.82 -0.51
CA ARG A 73 9.19 12.09 0.00
C ARG A 73 8.35 13.26 -0.46
N ILE A 74 7.77 13.99 0.48
CA ILE A 74 7.17 15.30 0.23
C ILE A 74 8.25 16.36 0.36
N THR A 75 8.34 17.24 -0.64
CA THR A 75 9.23 18.40 -0.62
C THR A 75 8.40 19.68 -0.75
N PHE A 76 8.29 20.45 0.31
CA PHE A 76 7.62 21.75 0.28
C PHE A 76 8.44 22.78 -0.49
N SER A 77 7.76 23.69 -1.19
CA SER A 77 8.39 24.82 -1.89
C SER A 77 8.99 25.85 -0.93
N SER A 78 8.48 25.92 0.28
CA SER A 78 9.01 26.73 1.39
C SER A 78 8.88 25.95 2.69
N ALA A 79 9.86 26.07 3.59
CA ALA A 79 9.83 25.38 4.86
C ALA A 79 8.60 25.80 5.68
N PRO A 80 7.80 24.84 6.21
CA PRO A 80 6.74 25.16 7.16
C PRO A 80 7.32 25.84 8.40
N VAL A 81 6.62 26.85 8.89
CA VAL A 81 7.09 27.63 10.05
C VAL A 81 7.30 26.76 11.28
N ALA A 82 8.16 27.24 12.19
CA ALA A 82 8.45 26.51 13.42
C ALA A 82 7.16 26.25 14.22
N SER A 83 7.02 25.03 14.70
CA SER A 83 5.84 24.49 15.42
C SER A 83 4.58 24.32 14.59
N ALA A 84 4.60 24.55 13.28
CA ALA A 84 3.44 24.25 12.42
C ALA A 84 3.11 22.76 12.46
N GLU A 85 1.84 22.43 12.67
CA GLU A 85 1.36 21.05 12.53
C GLU A 85 1.27 20.71 11.03
N ILE A 86 1.93 19.62 10.64
CA ILE A 86 1.87 19.07 9.29
C ILE A 86 1.26 17.68 9.41
N TYR A 87 0.25 17.38 8.63
CA TYR A 87 -0.24 16.01 8.51
C TYR A 87 -0.63 15.65 7.09
N VAL A 88 -0.47 14.37 6.80
CA VAL A 88 -0.77 13.78 5.49
C VAL A 88 -1.73 12.63 5.68
N ILE A 89 -2.86 12.70 4.97
CA ILE A 89 -3.81 11.60 4.89
C ILE A 89 -3.57 10.88 3.56
N THR A 90 -3.24 9.60 3.64
CA THR A 90 -3.08 8.72 2.50
C THR A 90 -4.37 7.94 2.29
N THR A 91 -5.04 8.16 1.15
CA THR A 91 -6.35 7.58 0.86
C THR A 91 -6.31 6.35 -0.05
N PHE A 92 -5.14 5.99 -0.56
CA PHE A 92 -4.97 4.77 -1.32
C PHE A 92 -4.43 3.65 -0.44
N SER A 93 -4.83 2.44 -0.76
CA SER A 93 -4.21 1.23 -0.26
C SER A 93 -3.05 0.87 -1.18
N ASN A 94 -1.87 0.70 -0.62
CA ASN A 94 -0.70 0.20 -1.36
C ASN A 94 -0.85 -1.28 -1.76
N GLU A 95 -1.97 -1.89 -1.36
CA GLU A 95 -2.30 -3.28 -1.64
C GLU A 95 -3.23 -3.47 -2.84
N ALA A 96 -3.30 -2.49 -3.76
CA ALA A 96 -3.85 -2.74 -5.08
C ALA A 96 -2.92 -3.73 -5.79
N PHE A 97 -3.20 -5.03 -5.62
CA PHE A 97 -2.54 -6.10 -6.35
C PHE A 97 -1.08 -5.72 -6.74
N LYS A 98 -0.24 -5.42 -5.76
CA LYS A 98 1.16 -5.73 -5.93
C LYS A 98 1.11 -7.12 -6.54
N THR A 99 1.74 -7.36 -7.69
CA THR A 99 2.02 -8.72 -8.13
C THR A 99 2.55 -9.40 -6.88
N THR A 100 1.65 -10.03 -6.15
CA THR A 100 2.04 -10.74 -4.95
C THR A 100 2.72 -11.94 -5.52
N ASP A 101 4.03 -11.79 -5.68
CA ASP A 101 4.89 -12.95 -5.75
C ASP A 101 4.62 -13.68 -4.45
N LEU A 102 3.80 -14.70 -4.53
CA LEU A 102 3.46 -15.52 -3.37
C LEU A 102 4.70 -16.25 -2.85
N ASN A 103 5.77 -16.35 -3.68
CA ASN A 103 7.10 -16.83 -3.32
C ASN A 103 7.06 -18.03 -2.36
N GLY A 104 6.31 -19.06 -2.77
CA GLY A 104 6.10 -20.27 -1.96
C GLY A 104 5.02 -20.15 -0.88
N VAL A 105 4.32 -19.02 -0.77
CA VAL A 105 3.16 -18.89 0.12
C VAL A 105 1.91 -19.42 -0.59
N GLU A 106 1.18 -20.29 0.09
CA GLU A 106 -0.06 -20.86 -0.42
C GLU A 106 -1.20 -19.83 -0.45
N LEU A 107 -1.99 -19.82 -1.52
CA LEU A 107 -3.26 -19.11 -1.57
C LEU A 107 -4.35 -20.04 -1.03
N ALA A 108 -4.79 -19.82 0.21
CA ALA A 108 -5.91 -20.57 0.79
C ALA A 108 -7.24 -20.15 0.14
N LEU A 109 -8.02 -21.13 -0.27
CA LEU A 109 -9.31 -20.95 -0.96
C LEU A 109 -10.50 -21.16 -0.04
N ASP A 110 -10.31 -21.75 1.14
CA ASP A 110 -11.34 -22.05 2.12
C ASP A 110 -11.00 -21.56 3.54
N ALA A 111 -11.92 -21.75 4.46
CA ALA A 111 -11.85 -21.15 5.80
C ALA A 111 -10.91 -21.88 6.77
N ASP A 112 -10.69 -23.17 6.58
CA ASP A 112 -9.78 -23.99 7.38
C ASP A 112 -8.37 -24.08 6.79
N GLY A 113 -8.19 -23.56 5.56
CA GLY A 113 -6.88 -23.37 4.94
C GLY A 113 -6.26 -24.64 4.39
N ASP A 114 -7.03 -25.70 4.21
CA ASP A 114 -6.53 -26.99 3.70
C ASP A 114 -6.76 -27.19 2.19
N THR A 115 -7.51 -26.27 1.56
CA THR A 115 -7.67 -26.20 0.09
C THR A 115 -6.92 -24.99 -0.43
N THR A 116 -5.82 -25.22 -1.18
CA THR A 116 -4.87 -24.18 -1.55
C THR A 116 -4.38 -24.30 -2.98
N ILE A 117 -3.82 -23.19 -3.51
CA ILE A 117 -2.98 -23.18 -4.71
C ILE A 117 -1.60 -22.65 -4.32
N ALA A 118 -0.56 -23.36 -4.68
CA ALA A 118 0.82 -22.99 -4.38
C ALA A 118 1.75 -23.13 -5.60
N ALA A 119 2.88 -22.44 -5.57
CA ALA A 119 4.02 -22.64 -6.45
C ALA A 119 5.27 -22.62 -5.56
N ASP A 120 5.36 -23.60 -4.66
CA ASP A 120 6.44 -23.74 -3.68
C ASP A 120 7.65 -24.48 -4.23
N THR A 121 7.47 -25.16 -5.34
CA THR A 121 8.53 -25.82 -6.14
C THR A 121 8.72 -25.07 -7.45
N ASP A 122 9.96 -24.85 -7.86
CA ASP A 122 10.30 -24.16 -9.10
C ASP A 122 9.67 -24.87 -10.31
N ASP A 123 9.06 -24.10 -11.20
CA ASP A 123 8.35 -24.57 -12.41
C ASP A 123 7.18 -25.56 -12.14
N GLN A 124 6.57 -25.52 -10.94
CA GLN A 124 5.43 -26.35 -10.56
C GLN A 124 4.30 -25.52 -9.95
N ILE A 125 3.07 -25.88 -10.25
CA ILE A 125 1.87 -25.39 -9.56
C ILE A 125 1.16 -26.58 -8.93
N ASP A 126 0.90 -26.48 -7.63
CA ASP A 126 0.21 -27.49 -6.84
C ASP A 126 -1.18 -27.00 -6.45
N ILE A 127 -2.19 -27.85 -6.57
CA ILE A 127 -3.53 -27.63 -6.04
C ILE A 127 -3.76 -28.70 -4.97
N LYS A 128 -3.95 -28.25 -3.73
CA LYS A 128 -4.29 -29.11 -2.59
C LYS A 128 -5.78 -29.06 -2.33
N ILE A 129 -6.36 -30.19 -2.02
CA ILE A 129 -7.75 -30.32 -1.55
C ILE A 129 -7.71 -31.16 -0.27
N ALA A 130 -8.29 -30.66 0.80
CA ALA A 130 -8.28 -31.31 2.11
C ALA A 130 -6.84 -31.71 2.58
N GLY A 131 -5.87 -30.82 2.34
CA GLY A 131 -4.48 -30.99 2.75
C GLY A 131 -3.62 -31.96 1.92
N ALA A 132 -4.16 -32.52 0.84
CA ALA A 132 -3.44 -33.38 -0.09
C ALA A 132 -3.20 -32.70 -1.44
N ASP A 133 -2.04 -32.97 -2.08
CA ASP A 133 -1.77 -32.50 -3.44
C ASP A 133 -2.53 -33.37 -4.44
N ASP A 134 -3.67 -32.85 -4.92
CA ASP A 134 -4.53 -33.59 -5.85
C ASP A 134 -4.20 -33.31 -7.33
N PHE A 135 -3.69 -32.12 -7.63
CA PHE A 135 -3.29 -31.75 -8.99
C PHE A 135 -1.94 -31.06 -8.98
N GLN A 136 -1.04 -31.51 -9.85
CA GLN A 136 0.26 -30.90 -10.07
C GLN A 136 0.46 -30.57 -11.55
N PHE A 137 0.87 -29.35 -11.83
CA PHE A 137 1.25 -28.90 -13.16
C PHE A 137 2.75 -28.61 -13.15
N THR A 138 3.52 -29.38 -13.89
CA THR A 138 4.97 -29.20 -14.02
C THR A 138 5.32 -28.70 -15.41
N ALA A 139 6.41 -27.95 -15.53
CA ALA A 139 6.91 -27.51 -16.84
C ALA A 139 7.19 -28.72 -17.74
N ASN A 140 6.82 -28.59 -19.01
CA ASN A 140 7.17 -29.59 -20.01
C ASN A 140 8.62 -29.35 -20.45
N THR A 141 9.52 -30.23 -20.09
CA THR A 141 10.94 -30.23 -20.46
C THR A 141 11.22 -30.97 -21.76
#